data_bca0b827307d1fc7192ebb4c647a7346
#
_entry.id   bca0b827307d1fc7192ebb4c647a7346
#
_cell.length_a   1.000
_cell.length_b   1.000
_cell.length_c   1.000
_cell.angle_alpha   90.00
_cell.angle_beta   90.00
_cell.angle_gamma   90.00
#
_symmetry.space_group_name_H-M   'P 1'
#
loop_
_entity.id
_entity.type
_entity.pdbx_description
1 polymer ?
#
loop_
_entity_poly.entity_id
_entity_poly.type
_entity_poly.pdbx_seq_one_letter_code
_entity_poly.pdbx_strand_id
1 'polypeptide(L)'
;MKKITPLCFISLLLSLPFIIFYQPWVNALPPTPRHASPEQLEKTVRYLTQTVHPRSADNIDNLKRSAEYIKEVFVSSGARVTAQDVPITGGPYKNIVADYGPADGPL
;
A
#
# COMPACT_ATOMS: atom_id res chain seq x y z
N MET A 1 -52.93 -6.95 -8.16
CA MET A 1 -51.62 -6.29 -8.13
C MET A 1 -51.64 -5.21 -7.06
N LYS A 2 -50.93 -5.44 -5.93
CA LYS A 2 -50.88 -4.43 -4.85
C LYS A 2 -50.01 -3.27 -5.34
N LYS A 3 -50.59 -2.08 -5.42
CA LYS A 3 -49.88 -0.82 -5.74
C LYS A 3 -48.83 -0.61 -4.63
N ILE A 4 -47.56 -0.82 -4.95
CA ILE A 4 -46.47 -0.44 -4.08
C ILE A 4 -46.54 1.07 -3.94
N THR A 5 -46.91 1.54 -2.74
CA THR A 5 -47.19 2.93 -2.48
C THR A 5 -45.93 3.75 -2.74
N PRO A 6 -46.01 4.92 -3.38
CA PRO A 6 -44.85 5.77 -3.68
C PRO A 6 -44.00 6.10 -2.44
N LEU A 7 -44.59 5.96 -1.26
CA LEU A 7 -43.94 6.14 0.04
C LEU A 7 -42.77 5.17 0.25
N CYS A 8 -42.89 3.89 -0.18
CA CYS A 8 -41.81 2.92 -0.07
C CYS A 8 -40.60 3.23 -1.00
N PHE A 9 -40.92 3.80 -2.18
CA PHE A 9 -39.85 4.19 -3.12
C PHE A 9 -39.06 5.40 -2.61
N ILE A 10 -39.78 6.38 -1.99
CA ILE A 10 -39.13 7.56 -1.42
C ILE A 10 -38.27 7.18 -0.20
N SER A 11 -38.74 6.26 0.65
CA SER A 11 -37.97 5.76 1.78
C SER A 11 -36.71 5.02 1.35
N LEU A 12 -36.77 4.20 0.29
CA LEU A 12 -35.65 3.49 -0.27
C LEU A 12 -34.60 4.47 -0.86
N LEU A 13 -35.06 5.51 -1.55
CA LEU A 13 -34.18 6.52 -2.16
C LEU A 13 -33.45 7.36 -1.10
N LEU A 14 -34.10 7.64 0.03
CA LEU A 14 -33.53 8.39 1.17
C LEU A 14 -32.54 7.55 1.99
N SER A 15 -32.68 6.21 2.01
CA SER A 15 -31.78 5.33 2.75
C SER A 15 -30.48 5.00 1.99
N LEU A 16 -30.48 5.11 0.66
CA LEU A 16 -29.31 4.82 -0.18
C LEU A 16 -28.06 5.66 0.18
N PRO A 17 -28.12 6.99 0.29
CA PRO A 17 -26.97 7.79 0.67
C PRO A 17 -26.46 7.45 2.07
N PHE A 18 -27.36 7.08 2.99
CA PHE A 18 -26.97 6.71 4.35
C PHE A 18 -26.12 5.44 4.38
N ILE A 19 -26.46 4.45 3.55
CA ILE A 19 -25.69 3.19 3.43
C ILE A 19 -24.32 3.44 2.78
N ILE A 20 -24.25 4.33 1.78
CA ILE A 20 -23.01 4.66 1.08
C ILE A 20 -22.05 5.44 1.99
N PHE A 21 -22.57 6.41 2.76
CA PHE A 21 -21.73 7.25 3.62
C PHE A 21 -21.30 6.57 4.92
N TYR A 22 -22.14 5.74 5.51
CA TYR A 22 -21.82 5.08 6.79
C TYR A 22 -20.97 3.82 6.64
N GLN A 23 -20.93 3.19 5.47
CA GLN A 23 -20.22 1.93 5.21
C GLN A 23 -20.22 0.99 6.44
N PRO A 24 -21.40 0.54 6.93
CA PRO A 24 -21.52 -0.16 8.20
C PRO A 24 -20.76 -1.50 8.25
N TRP A 25 -20.27 -1.95 7.10
CA TRP A 25 -19.49 -3.20 6.98
C TRP A 25 -17.98 -3.01 7.00
N VAL A 26 -17.48 -1.77 7.00
CA VAL A 26 -16.06 -1.48 7.14
C VAL A 26 -15.75 -1.24 8.61
N ASN A 27 -15.25 -2.26 9.28
CA ASN A 27 -14.67 -2.09 10.60
C ASN A 27 -13.36 -1.30 10.43
N ALA A 28 -13.40 -0.01 10.71
CA ALA A 28 -12.18 0.78 10.82
C ALA A 28 -11.32 0.17 11.92
N LEU A 29 -10.18 -0.38 11.54
CA LEU A 29 -9.17 -0.77 12.52
C LEU A 29 -8.80 0.47 13.33
N PRO A 30 -8.70 0.37 14.68
CA PRO A 30 -8.28 1.50 15.48
C PRO A 30 -6.95 2.03 14.94
N PRO A 31 -6.79 3.34 14.77
CA PRO A 31 -5.55 3.92 14.31
C PRO A 31 -4.44 3.56 15.29
N THR A 32 -3.56 2.67 14.88
CA THR A 32 -2.34 2.41 15.64
C THR A 32 -1.45 3.64 15.44
N PRO A 33 -1.09 4.39 16.49
CA PRO A 33 -0.21 5.53 16.35
C PRO A 33 1.17 5.03 15.92
N ARG A 34 1.40 4.97 14.63
CA ARG A 34 2.72 4.72 14.07
C ARG A 34 3.39 6.06 13.87
N HIS A 35 4.24 6.44 14.80
CA HIS A 35 5.08 7.61 14.66
C HIS A 35 6.22 7.23 13.70
N ALA A 36 6.22 7.81 12.51
CA ALA A 36 7.39 7.74 11.65
C ALA A 36 8.52 8.56 12.30
N SER A 37 9.72 7.98 12.43
CA SER A 37 10.88 8.74 12.89
C SER A 37 11.35 9.68 11.78
N PRO A 38 11.39 11.00 12.02
CA PRO A 38 11.89 11.97 11.04
C PRO A 38 13.33 11.66 10.62
N GLU A 39 14.18 11.21 11.55
CA GLU A 39 15.57 10.88 11.30
C GLU A 39 15.70 9.68 10.37
N GLN A 40 14.86 8.67 10.58
CA GLN A 40 14.83 7.48 9.73
C GLN A 40 14.34 7.83 8.32
N LEU A 41 13.34 8.70 8.23
CA LEU A 41 12.83 9.19 6.96
C LEU A 41 13.89 10.01 6.21
N GLU A 42 14.55 10.93 6.89
CA GLU A 42 15.65 11.73 6.31
C GLU A 42 16.79 10.83 5.81
N LYS A 43 17.22 9.86 6.60
CA LYS A 43 18.25 8.89 6.22
C LYS A 43 17.87 8.14 4.94
N THR A 44 16.62 7.67 4.86
CA THR A 44 16.11 6.94 3.71
C THR A 44 16.08 7.83 2.46
N VAL A 45 15.57 9.04 2.59
CA VAL A 45 15.51 10.00 1.48
C VAL A 45 16.92 10.34 1.00
N ARG A 46 17.85 10.66 1.89
CA ARG A 46 19.24 10.95 1.53
C ARG A 46 19.91 9.78 0.80
N TYR A 47 19.77 8.57 1.33
CA TYR A 47 20.35 7.40 0.70
C TYR A 47 19.83 7.24 -0.74
N LEU A 48 18.52 7.30 -0.93
CA LEU A 48 17.90 7.11 -2.22
C LEU A 48 18.16 8.26 -3.21
N THR A 49 18.34 9.50 -2.74
CA THR A 49 18.51 10.67 -3.61
C THR A 49 19.97 11.05 -3.85
N GLN A 50 20.88 10.70 -2.96
CA GLN A 50 22.28 11.12 -3.04
C GLN A 50 23.25 9.93 -3.29
N THR A 51 23.01 8.79 -2.62
CA THR A 51 23.98 7.67 -2.66
C THR A 51 23.71 6.74 -3.85
N VAL A 52 22.46 6.47 -4.19
CA VAL A 52 22.07 5.57 -5.29
C VAL A 52 21.37 6.30 -6.44
N HIS A 53 21.87 7.46 -6.75
CA HIS A 53 21.41 8.30 -7.86
C HIS A 53 22.47 8.28 -9.00
N PRO A 54 22.04 8.32 -10.29
CA PRO A 54 20.67 8.23 -10.80
C PRO A 54 20.12 6.79 -10.77
N ARG A 55 18.77 6.69 -10.67
CA ARG A 55 18.03 5.42 -10.72
C ARG A 55 17.24 5.34 -12.02
N SER A 56 17.93 5.18 -13.10
CA SER A 56 17.35 5.02 -14.43
C SER A 56 17.59 3.60 -14.96
N ALA A 57 16.91 3.25 -16.04
CA ALA A 57 17.13 1.98 -16.72
C ALA A 57 18.59 1.75 -17.16
N ASP A 58 19.32 2.84 -17.40
CA ASP A 58 20.75 2.79 -17.78
C ASP A 58 21.67 2.56 -16.57
N ASN A 59 21.15 2.65 -15.35
CA ASN A 59 21.89 2.49 -14.09
C ASN A 59 21.35 1.33 -13.25
N ILE A 60 21.37 0.13 -13.83
CA ILE A 60 20.80 -1.07 -13.23
C ILE A 60 21.39 -1.38 -11.84
N ASP A 61 22.68 -1.13 -11.63
CA ASP A 61 23.31 -1.36 -10.33
C ASP A 61 22.74 -0.44 -9.24
N ASN A 62 22.45 0.81 -9.55
CA ASN A 62 21.79 1.71 -8.61
C ASN A 62 20.35 1.28 -8.34
N LEU A 63 19.64 0.74 -9.33
CA LEU A 63 18.30 0.17 -9.13
C LEU A 63 18.36 -1.05 -8.20
N LYS A 64 19.32 -1.97 -8.40
CA LYS A 64 19.52 -3.13 -7.52
C LYS A 64 19.84 -2.70 -6.09
N ARG A 65 20.77 -1.77 -5.91
CA ARG A 65 21.13 -1.24 -4.58
C ARG A 65 19.95 -0.56 -3.90
N SER A 66 19.12 0.17 -4.66
CA SER A 66 17.87 0.76 -4.13
C SER A 66 16.89 -0.32 -3.68
N ALA A 67 16.70 -1.37 -4.48
CA ALA A 67 15.80 -2.47 -4.16
C ALA A 67 16.25 -3.22 -2.88
N GLU A 68 17.55 -3.53 -2.76
CA GLU A 68 18.07 -4.17 -1.55
C GLU A 68 17.92 -3.27 -0.31
N TYR A 69 18.22 -1.99 -0.41
CA TYR A 69 18.02 -1.05 0.70
C TYR A 69 16.55 -0.96 1.14
N ILE A 70 15.62 -0.86 0.19
CA ILE A 70 14.18 -0.82 0.48
C ILE A 70 13.74 -2.12 1.17
N LYS A 71 14.22 -3.26 0.68
CA LYS A 71 13.96 -4.57 1.27
C LYS A 71 14.44 -4.64 2.71
N GLU A 72 15.67 -4.19 3.00
CA GLU A 72 16.23 -4.16 4.35
C GLU A 72 15.41 -3.27 5.29
N VAL A 73 14.97 -2.09 4.84
CA VAL A 73 14.12 -1.19 5.62
C VAL A 73 12.79 -1.86 5.95
N PHE A 74 12.16 -2.53 5.01
CA PHE A 74 10.90 -3.23 5.25
C PHE A 74 11.07 -4.43 6.21
N VAL A 75 12.11 -5.23 6.03
CA VAL A 75 12.42 -6.34 6.95
C VAL A 75 12.66 -5.82 8.36
N SER A 76 13.44 -4.75 8.51
CA SER A 76 13.72 -4.15 9.83
C SER A 76 12.48 -3.56 10.50
N SER A 77 11.46 -3.20 9.72
CA SER A 77 10.17 -2.74 10.23
C SER A 77 9.18 -3.87 10.55
N GLY A 78 9.60 -5.13 10.40
CA GLY A 78 8.78 -6.31 10.71
C GLY A 78 7.90 -6.80 9.58
N ALA A 79 8.13 -6.36 8.34
CA ALA A 79 7.42 -6.85 7.17
C ALA A 79 7.95 -8.21 6.70
N ARG A 80 7.05 -9.02 6.14
CA ARG A 80 7.43 -10.11 5.24
C ARG A 80 7.68 -9.52 3.86
N VAL A 81 8.86 -9.72 3.32
CA VAL A 81 9.24 -9.09 2.05
C VAL A 81 9.45 -10.12 0.96
N THR A 82 8.79 -9.90 -0.17
CA THR A 82 8.91 -10.70 -1.39
C THR A 82 9.40 -9.83 -2.53
N ALA A 83 10.33 -10.33 -3.33
CA ALA A 83 10.77 -9.70 -4.57
C ALA A 83 10.12 -10.41 -5.76
N GLN A 84 9.39 -9.68 -6.59
CA GLN A 84 8.75 -10.19 -7.79
C GLN A 84 9.55 -9.72 -9.01
N ASP A 85 9.94 -10.67 -9.87
CA ASP A 85 10.60 -10.33 -11.12
C ASP A 85 9.60 -9.72 -12.10
N VAL A 86 9.98 -8.62 -12.73
CA VAL A 86 9.16 -7.94 -13.75
C VAL A 86 9.72 -8.31 -15.12
N PRO A 87 8.97 -9.06 -15.94
CA PRO A 87 9.43 -9.53 -17.23
C PRO A 87 9.37 -8.41 -18.29
N ILE A 88 10.32 -7.48 -18.19
CA ILE A 88 10.47 -6.39 -19.18
C ILE A 88 11.82 -6.56 -19.90
N THR A 89 11.79 -6.31 -21.21
CA THR A 89 13.03 -6.28 -22.01
C THR A 89 13.92 -5.14 -21.53
N GLY A 90 15.17 -5.45 -21.20
CA GLY A 90 16.17 -4.43 -20.84
C GLY A 90 16.78 -4.55 -19.45
N GLY A 91 16.31 -5.44 -18.57
CA GLY A 91 16.99 -5.63 -17.30
C GLY A 91 16.22 -6.44 -16.26
N PRO A 92 16.92 -6.86 -15.20
CA PRO A 92 16.32 -7.60 -14.09
C PRO A 92 15.62 -6.62 -13.13
N TYR A 93 14.45 -6.13 -13.53
CA TYR A 93 13.65 -5.26 -12.68
C TYR A 93 12.86 -6.08 -11.65
N LYS A 94 12.69 -5.52 -10.45
CA LYS A 94 11.98 -6.18 -9.37
C LYS A 94 10.98 -5.23 -8.71
N ASN A 95 9.79 -5.75 -8.40
CA ASN A 95 8.89 -5.14 -7.43
C ASN A 95 9.23 -5.66 -6.04
N ILE A 96 9.30 -4.78 -5.07
CA ILE A 96 9.44 -5.17 -3.66
C ILE A 96 8.07 -5.06 -3.00
N VAL A 97 7.57 -6.20 -2.53
CA VAL A 97 6.27 -6.31 -1.85
C VAL A 97 6.52 -6.53 -0.37
N ALA A 98 5.90 -5.73 0.46
CA ALA A 98 6.00 -5.82 1.92
C ALA A 98 4.64 -6.07 2.53
N ASP A 99 4.49 -7.21 3.21
CA ASP A 99 3.27 -7.63 3.89
C ASP A 99 3.40 -7.42 5.40
N TYR A 100 2.43 -6.73 5.97
CA TYR A 100 2.31 -6.51 7.41
C TYR A 100 1.04 -7.19 7.92
N GLY A 101 1.16 -7.94 9.00
CA GLY A 101 0.03 -8.59 9.64
C GLY A 101 0.24 -10.09 9.85
N PRO A 102 -0.79 -10.81 10.33
CA PRO A 102 -0.72 -12.25 10.54
C PRO A 102 -0.50 -12.98 9.22
N ALA A 103 0.25 -14.08 9.27
CA ALA A 103 0.59 -14.88 8.08
C ALA A 103 -0.64 -15.43 7.35
N ASP A 104 -1.72 -15.67 8.08
CA ASP A 104 -2.97 -16.28 7.62
C ASP A 104 -4.11 -15.25 7.45
N GLY A 105 -3.80 -13.96 7.46
CA GLY A 105 -4.77 -12.89 7.25
C GLY A 105 -5.24 -12.86 5.78
N PRO A 106 -6.51 -12.48 5.51
CA PRO A 106 -6.95 -12.23 4.15
C PRO A 106 -6.13 -11.09 3.53
N LEU A 107 -5.75 -11.25 2.27
CA LEU A 107 -5.16 -10.22 1.43
C LEU A 107 -6.21 -9.18 1.08
#